data_a9f6154b68beece29fb3ac79cd71d02a
#
_entry.id   a9f6154b68beece29fb3ac79cd71d02a
#
_cell.length_a   1.000
_cell.length_b   1.000
_cell.length_c   1.000
_cell.angle_alpha   90.00
_cell.angle_beta   90.00
_cell.angle_gamma   90.00
#
_symmetry.space_group_name_H-M   'P 1'
#
loop_
_entity.id
_entity.type
_entity.pdbx_description
1 polymer ?
#
loop_
_entity_poly.entity_id
_entity_poly.type
_entity_poly.pdbx_seq_one_letter_code
_entity_poly.pdbx_strand_id
1 'polypeptide(L)'
;MTILCNVLDSPKPAGHRALGMSEIVSPEPAMAERQDMTKPRILLADDHTEVLDALRPLLDEVGEVVGMVEDGQALVEAARRLEPDLIISDISMPRLNGLDATRALLARLPQSKVIILTVHREAVYLSLAFNAGARGYLLKRAAVAELPQAILHVLAGDRYIGQGVGGREEWAAADGDEATTWLSEL
;
A
#
# COMPACT_ATOMS: atom_id res chain seq x y z
N MET A 1 56.63 61.26 -10.40
CA MET A 1 56.16 62.52 -11.03
C MET A 1 54.64 62.53 -10.81
N THR A 2 54.21 63.13 -9.73
CA THR A 2 53.61 64.43 -9.71
C THR A 2 52.16 64.35 -10.19
N ILE A 3 51.13 64.64 -9.48
CA ILE A 3 50.63 65.64 -8.52
C ILE A 3 49.12 65.45 -8.55
N LEU A 4 48.46 65.23 -7.45
CA LEU A 4 47.74 66.16 -6.57
C LEU A 4 46.40 66.70 -7.05
N CYS A 5 45.48 66.51 -6.13
CA CYS A 5 44.53 67.48 -5.53
C CYS A 5 43.20 67.62 -6.27
N ASN A 6 42.08 67.78 -5.64
CA ASN A 6 41.61 68.29 -4.35
C ASN A 6 40.10 68.12 -4.35
N VAL A 7 39.45 67.69 -3.29
CA VAL A 7 38.94 68.49 -2.17
C VAL A 7 37.51 69.04 -2.38
N LEU A 8 36.66 68.62 -1.46
CA LEU A 8 35.50 69.26 -0.84
C LEU A 8 34.29 69.55 -1.76
N ASP A 9 33.14 69.09 -1.42
CA ASP A 9 32.30 69.75 -0.45
C ASP A 9 31.01 68.93 -0.18
N SER A 10 30.65 68.86 1.08
CA SER A 10 29.32 68.46 1.51
C SER A 10 28.39 69.65 1.53
N PRO A 11 27.05 69.51 1.49
CA PRO A 11 26.34 69.31 2.74
C PRO A 11 25.09 68.42 2.68
N LYS A 12 24.80 67.82 3.83
CA LYS A 12 23.49 67.39 4.24
C LYS A 12 22.53 68.55 4.39
N PRO A 13 21.17 68.40 4.29
CA PRO A 13 20.46 67.77 5.37
C PRO A 13 19.14 67.04 5.03
N ALA A 14 18.79 66.13 5.95
CA ALA A 14 17.51 65.80 6.53
C ALA A 14 16.22 65.82 5.65
N GLY A 15 15.58 64.66 5.63
CA GLY A 15 14.18 64.52 5.27
C GLY A 15 13.65 63.16 5.70
N HIS A 16 12.90 63.16 6.74
CA HIS A 16 12.20 62.04 7.36
C HIS A 16 11.31 61.24 6.44
N ARG A 17 11.14 59.95 6.84
CA ARG A 17 9.90 59.16 6.78
C ARG A 17 9.75 58.21 5.62
N ALA A 18 9.81 56.95 5.90
CA ALA A 18 8.62 56.09 6.13
C ALA A 18 9.06 54.65 6.26
N LEU A 19 8.62 54.03 7.29
CA LEU A 19 8.53 52.60 7.53
C LEU A 19 7.92 51.89 6.34
N GLY A 20 8.74 51.16 5.60
CA GLY A 20 8.29 50.10 4.72
C GLY A 20 8.42 48.80 5.49
N MET A 21 7.34 48.33 6.06
CA MET A 21 7.21 47.00 6.56
C MET A 21 7.45 46.06 5.39
N SER A 22 8.59 45.42 5.44
CA SER A 22 8.85 44.20 4.64
C SER A 22 7.83 43.17 5.08
N GLU A 23 6.78 43.00 4.28
CA GLU A 23 5.90 41.83 4.35
C GLU A 23 6.78 40.59 4.19
N ILE A 24 6.95 39.91 5.30
CA ILE A 24 7.39 38.51 5.27
C ILE A 24 6.23 37.74 4.64
N VAL A 25 6.31 37.55 3.33
CA VAL A 25 5.52 36.56 2.65
C VAL A 25 5.99 35.21 3.18
N SER A 26 5.29 34.71 4.19
CA SER A 26 5.39 33.33 4.58
C SER A 26 5.14 32.49 3.33
N PRO A 27 6.00 31.54 2.96
CA PRO A 27 5.63 30.60 1.91
C PRO A 27 4.38 29.88 2.41
N GLU A 28 3.29 30.03 1.67
CA GLU A 28 2.12 29.18 1.83
C GLU A 28 2.59 27.74 1.89
N PRO A 29 2.07 26.93 2.83
CA PRO A 29 2.39 25.51 2.85
C PRO A 29 1.99 24.97 1.47
N ALA A 30 3.01 24.51 0.77
CA ALA A 30 2.84 23.80 -0.50
C ALA A 30 1.66 22.86 -0.34
N MET A 31 0.71 23.00 -1.22
CA MET A 31 -0.54 22.28 -1.31
C MET A 31 -0.29 20.82 -0.92
N ALA A 32 -0.88 20.42 0.21
CA ALA A 32 -1.09 19.02 0.51
C ALA A 32 -1.62 18.39 -0.78
N GLU A 33 -0.87 17.42 -1.30
CA GLU A 33 -1.29 16.60 -2.42
C GLU A 33 -2.73 16.22 -2.13
N ARG A 34 -3.62 16.65 -3.00
CA ARG A 34 -4.98 16.15 -3.01
C ARG A 34 -4.82 14.67 -3.31
N GLN A 35 -4.83 13.86 -2.29
CA GLN A 35 -5.06 12.43 -2.45
C GLN A 35 -6.40 12.34 -3.17
N ASP A 36 -6.30 12.02 -4.43
CA ASP A 36 -7.46 11.72 -5.26
C ASP A 36 -8.19 10.59 -4.52
N MET A 37 -9.35 10.91 -3.94
CA MET A 37 -10.17 9.98 -3.15
C MET A 37 -10.87 8.99 -4.07
N THR A 38 -10.17 8.50 -5.09
CA THR A 38 -10.68 7.38 -5.88
C THR A 38 -10.66 6.14 -5.01
N LYS A 39 -11.80 5.46 -4.95
CA LYS A 39 -11.89 4.19 -4.22
C LYS A 39 -10.84 3.21 -4.76
N PRO A 40 -10.14 2.44 -3.90
CA PRO A 40 -9.17 1.47 -4.35
C PRO A 40 -9.82 0.43 -5.26
N ARG A 41 -9.14 0.08 -6.32
CA ARG A 41 -9.59 -0.90 -7.31
C ARG A 41 -9.22 -2.30 -6.84
N ILE A 42 -10.23 -3.14 -6.63
CA ILE A 42 -10.10 -4.46 -6.02
C ILE A 42 -10.38 -5.55 -7.04
N LEU A 43 -9.46 -6.49 -7.17
CA LEU A 43 -9.64 -7.73 -7.95
C LEU A 43 -9.75 -8.91 -6.99
N LEU A 44 -10.80 -9.71 -7.13
CA LEU A 44 -11.09 -10.85 -6.26
C LEU A 44 -10.92 -12.17 -7.02
N ALA A 45 -10.29 -13.17 -6.39
CA ALA A 45 -10.06 -14.49 -6.96
C ALA A 45 -10.35 -15.61 -5.97
N ASP A 46 -11.30 -16.47 -6.30
CA ASP A 46 -11.68 -17.67 -5.54
C ASP A 46 -12.42 -18.62 -6.47
N ASP A 47 -12.13 -19.91 -6.40
CA ASP A 47 -12.81 -20.91 -7.21
C ASP A 47 -14.22 -21.28 -6.72
N HIS A 48 -14.61 -20.71 -5.57
CA HIS A 48 -15.96 -20.81 -5.03
C HIS A 48 -16.73 -19.52 -5.29
N THR A 49 -17.63 -19.55 -6.27
CA THR A 49 -18.44 -18.37 -6.65
C THR A 49 -19.29 -17.83 -5.50
N GLU A 50 -19.73 -18.68 -4.59
CA GLU A 50 -20.48 -18.27 -3.39
C GLU A 50 -19.64 -17.38 -2.46
N VAL A 51 -18.32 -17.58 -2.41
CA VAL A 51 -17.41 -16.72 -1.64
C VAL A 51 -17.27 -15.37 -2.33
N LEU A 52 -17.11 -15.35 -3.65
CA LEU A 52 -17.05 -14.12 -4.44
C LEU A 52 -18.31 -13.26 -4.24
N ASP A 53 -19.49 -13.88 -4.36
CA ASP A 53 -20.78 -13.21 -4.21
C ASP A 53 -21.00 -12.71 -2.77
N ALA A 54 -20.58 -13.46 -1.77
CA ALA A 54 -20.72 -13.07 -0.36
C ALA A 54 -19.80 -11.91 0.02
N LEU A 55 -18.60 -11.81 -0.57
CA LEU A 55 -17.64 -10.76 -0.26
C LEU A 55 -17.89 -9.47 -1.04
N ARG A 56 -18.51 -9.55 -2.20
CA ARG A 56 -18.73 -8.39 -3.06
C ARG A 56 -19.40 -7.21 -2.37
N PRO A 57 -20.55 -7.36 -1.66
CA PRO A 57 -21.19 -6.24 -0.99
C PRO A 57 -20.28 -5.56 0.05
N LEU A 58 -19.48 -6.36 0.78
CA LEU A 58 -18.53 -5.87 1.76
C LEU A 58 -17.40 -5.06 1.10
N LEU A 59 -16.92 -5.51 -0.04
CA LEU A 59 -15.84 -4.85 -0.78
C LEU A 59 -16.31 -3.58 -1.48
N ASP A 60 -17.55 -3.51 -1.96
CA ASP A 60 -18.16 -2.33 -2.59
C ASP A 60 -18.28 -1.14 -1.60
N GLU A 61 -18.29 -1.42 -0.28
CA GLU A 61 -18.24 -0.35 0.74
C GLU A 61 -16.87 0.32 0.82
N VAL A 62 -15.79 -0.45 0.68
CA VAL A 62 -14.41 0.01 0.91
C VAL A 62 -13.62 0.29 -0.37
N GLY A 63 -14.09 -0.21 -1.53
CA GLY A 63 -13.39 -0.08 -2.79
C GLY A 63 -14.32 -0.22 -4.00
N GLU A 64 -13.72 -0.31 -5.19
CA GLU A 64 -14.38 -0.66 -6.45
C GLU A 64 -13.96 -2.09 -6.85
N VAL A 65 -14.88 -3.04 -6.88
CA VAL A 65 -14.59 -4.39 -7.38
C VAL A 65 -14.53 -4.35 -8.91
N VAL A 66 -13.32 -4.29 -9.44
CA VAL A 66 -13.05 -4.18 -10.88
C VAL A 66 -13.10 -5.51 -11.63
N GLY A 67 -13.07 -6.63 -10.90
CA GLY A 67 -13.20 -7.96 -11.47
C GLY A 67 -13.28 -9.06 -10.43
N MET A 68 -13.84 -10.20 -10.82
CA MET A 68 -13.87 -11.45 -10.06
C MET A 68 -13.52 -12.60 -10.98
N VAL A 69 -12.67 -13.51 -10.54
CA VAL A 69 -12.15 -14.63 -11.32
C VAL A 69 -12.07 -15.90 -10.46
N GLU A 70 -12.09 -17.06 -11.10
CA GLU A 70 -12.23 -18.36 -10.43
C GLU A 70 -10.96 -19.22 -10.45
N ASP A 71 -9.84 -18.68 -10.96
CA ASP A 71 -8.56 -19.39 -11.01
C ASP A 71 -7.36 -18.45 -11.11
N GLY A 72 -6.19 -18.98 -10.76
CA GLY A 72 -4.97 -18.18 -10.70
C GLY A 72 -4.44 -17.73 -12.05
N GLN A 73 -4.72 -18.42 -13.15
CA GLN A 73 -4.31 -17.99 -14.48
C GLN A 73 -5.17 -16.80 -14.93
N ALA A 74 -6.49 -16.93 -14.76
CA ALA A 74 -7.42 -15.81 -15.02
C ALA A 74 -7.10 -14.60 -14.12
N LEU A 75 -6.67 -14.84 -12.87
CA LEU A 75 -6.21 -13.77 -11.97
C LEU A 75 -5.03 -13.01 -12.55
N VAL A 76 -3.99 -13.70 -13.03
CA VAL A 76 -2.81 -13.05 -13.63
C VAL A 76 -3.19 -12.26 -14.89
N GLU A 77 -4.05 -12.79 -15.73
CA GLU A 77 -4.51 -12.13 -16.96
C GLU A 77 -5.38 -10.90 -16.65
N ALA A 78 -6.32 -11.03 -15.70
CA ALA A 78 -7.19 -9.94 -15.28
C ALA A 78 -6.39 -8.81 -14.62
N ALA A 79 -5.47 -9.13 -13.72
CA ALA A 79 -4.65 -8.12 -13.03
C ALA A 79 -3.80 -7.30 -14.01
N ARG A 80 -3.22 -7.94 -15.04
CA ARG A 80 -2.46 -7.23 -16.09
C ARG A 80 -3.30 -6.25 -16.89
N ARG A 81 -4.57 -6.55 -17.10
CA ARG A 81 -5.50 -5.69 -17.85
C ARG A 81 -6.12 -4.60 -17.01
N LEU A 82 -6.43 -4.95 -15.76
CA LEU A 82 -7.20 -4.08 -14.87
C LEU A 82 -6.32 -3.23 -13.96
N GLU A 83 -5.04 -3.57 -13.78
CA GLU A 83 -4.09 -2.87 -12.91
C GLU A 83 -4.70 -2.51 -11.54
N PRO A 84 -5.15 -3.51 -10.73
CA PRO A 84 -5.81 -3.26 -9.46
C PRO A 84 -4.81 -2.74 -8.41
N ASP A 85 -5.31 -1.92 -7.49
CA ASP A 85 -4.55 -1.48 -6.31
C ASP A 85 -4.42 -2.61 -5.30
N LEU A 86 -5.48 -3.42 -5.17
CA LEU A 86 -5.58 -4.52 -4.23
C LEU A 86 -6.09 -5.79 -4.93
N ILE A 87 -5.45 -6.90 -4.61
CA ILE A 87 -5.86 -8.24 -5.03
C ILE A 87 -6.18 -9.05 -3.78
N ILE A 88 -7.34 -9.69 -3.76
CA ILE A 88 -7.73 -10.65 -2.71
C ILE A 88 -7.83 -12.02 -3.39
N SER A 89 -7.03 -12.99 -2.94
CA SER A 89 -6.91 -14.29 -3.60
C SER A 89 -6.96 -15.44 -2.62
N ASP A 90 -7.72 -16.49 -2.96
CA ASP A 90 -7.53 -17.78 -2.30
C ASP A 90 -6.21 -18.41 -2.72
N ILE A 91 -5.71 -19.35 -1.89
CA ILE A 91 -4.56 -20.21 -2.21
C ILE A 91 -4.99 -21.36 -3.15
N SER A 92 -6.10 -22.01 -2.82
CA SER A 92 -6.51 -23.28 -3.43
C SER A 92 -7.37 -23.06 -4.66
N MET A 93 -6.76 -22.66 -5.76
CA MET A 93 -7.45 -22.42 -7.03
C MET A 93 -6.92 -23.37 -8.13
N PRO A 94 -7.74 -23.73 -9.12
CA PRO A 94 -7.33 -24.55 -10.25
C PRO A 94 -6.35 -23.80 -11.17
N ARG A 95 -5.68 -24.55 -12.05
CA ARG A 95 -4.73 -24.09 -13.07
C ARG A 95 -3.46 -23.49 -12.50
N LEU A 96 -3.57 -22.48 -11.65
CA LEU A 96 -2.47 -21.85 -10.93
C LEU A 96 -2.94 -21.52 -9.52
N ASN A 97 -2.23 -21.97 -8.49
CA ASN A 97 -2.58 -21.64 -7.12
C ASN A 97 -2.30 -20.15 -6.80
N GLY A 98 -2.98 -19.63 -5.78
CA GLY A 98 -2.90 -18.20 -5.45
C GLY A 98 -1.52 -17.72 -5.03
N LEU A 99 -0.66 -18.57 -4.46
CA LEU A 99 0.71 -18.20 -4.08
C LEU A 99 1.60 -17.99 -5.31
N ASP A 100 1.52 -18.90 -6.28
CA ASP A 100 2.27 -18.78 -7.53
C ASP A 100 1.72 -17.64 -8.40
N ALA A 101 0.39 -17.47 -8.42
CA ALA A 101 -0.24 -16.30 -9.04
C ALA A 101 0.28 -14.99 -8.42
N THR A 102 0.36 -14.90 -7.08
CA THR A 102 0.89 -13.73 -6.37
C THR A 102 2.33 -13.41 -6.79
N ARG A 103 3.22 -14.42 -6.86
CA ARG A 103 4.61 -14.22 -7.33
C ARG A 103 4.66 -13.69 -8.76
N ALA A 104 3.87 -14.29 -9.65
CA ALA A 104 3.82 -13.91 -11.06
C ALA A 104 3.28 -12.48 -11.27
N LEU A 105 2.30 -12.09 -10.45
CA LEU A 105 1.69 -10.77 -10.47
C LEU A 105 2.65 -9.69 -9.99
N LEU A 106 3.22 -9.86 -8.80
CA LEU A 106 4.07 -8.85 -8.16
C LEU A 106 5.40 -8.63 -8.90
N ALA A 107 5.86 -9.62 -9.65
CA ALA A 107 6.99 -9.44 -10.56
C ALA A 107 6.71 -8.43 -11.68
N ARG A 108 5.45 -8.14 -12.00
CA ARG A 108 5.03 -7.23 -13.08
C ARG A 108 4.28 -5.99 -12.59
N LEU A 109 3.58 -6.12 -11.46
CA LEU A 109 2.77 -5.09 -10.82
C LEU A 109 3.22 -4.91 -9.36
N PRO A 110 4.45 -4.43 -9.11
CA PRO A 110 5.02 -4.36 -7.76
C PRO A 110 4.29 -3.38 -6.84
N GLN A 111 3.51 -2.44 -7.40
CA GLN A 111 2.69 -1.50 -6.64
C GLN A 111 1.39 -2.12 -6.12
N SER A 112 0.85 -3.14 -6.78
CA SER A 112 -0.36 -3.83 -6.32
C SER A 112 -0.12 -4.51 -4.98
N LYS A 113 -1.11 -4.50 -4.10
CA LYS A 113 -1.07 -5.18 -2.82
C LYS A 113 -1.84 -6.48 -2.91
N VAL A 114 -1.42 -7.50 -2.16
CA VAL A 114 -2.09 -8.80 -2.17
C VAL A 114 -2.46 -9.19 -0.76
N ILE A 115 -3.72 -9.57 -0.57
CA ILE A 115 -4.26 -10.24 0.62
C ILE A 115 -4.59 -11.69 0.22
N ILE A 116 -4.05 -12.63 0.95
CA ILE A 116 -4.46 -14.04 0.85
C ILE A 116 -5.64 -14.27 1.78
N LEU A 117 -6.73 -14.80 1.23
CA LEU A 117 -7.95 -15.15 1.95
C LEU A 117 -8.22 -16.64 1.77
N THR A 118 -8.02 -17.45 2.81
CA THR A 118 -7.94 -18.90 2.66
C THR A 118 -8.55 -19.66 3.86
N VAL A 119 -8.74 -20.95 3.70
CA VAL A 119 -9.12 -21.87 4.80
C VAL A 119 -7.91 -22.40 5.58
N HIS A 120 -6.70 -22.27 5.02
CA HIS A 120 -5.47 -22.77 5.63
C HIS A 120 -5.02 -21.89 6.79
N ARG A 121 -4.88 -22.47 7.97
CA ARG A 121 -4.50 -21.76 9.19
C ARG A 121 -3.07 -22.04 9.66
N GLU A 122 -2.38 -22.96 9.00
CA GLU A 122 -1.06 -23.42 9.38
C GLU A 122 0.01 -22.35 9.06
N ALA A 123 0.99 -22.18 9.97
CA ALA A 123 2.07 -21.19 9.85
C ALA A 123 2.86 -21.30 8.54
N VAL A 124 2.98 -22.52 7.98
CA VAL A 124 3.69 -22.73 6.73
C VAL A 124 3.05 -21.96 5.57
N TYR A 125 1.72 -21.92 5.47
CA TYR A 125 1.04 -21.17 4.41
C TYR A 125 1.18 -19.66 4.59
N LEU A 126 1.18 -19.16 5.83
CA LEU A 126 1.47 -17.76 6.14
C LEU A 126 2.88 -17.39 5.62
N SER A 127 3.88 -18.20 5.94
CA SER A 127 5.25 -17.99 5.49
C SER A 127 5.36 -18.01 3.95
N LEU A 128 4.73 -18.97 3.30
CA LEU A 128 4.72 -19.08 1.84
C LEU A 128 4.03 -17.87 1.17
N ALA A 129 2.95 -17.36 1.78
CA ALA A 129 2.22 -16.20 1.28
C ALA A 129 3.07 -14.92 1.35
N PHE A 130 3.71 -14.67 2.49
CA PHE A 130 4.57 -13.50 2.64
C PHE A 130 5.85 -13.59 1.81
N ASN A 131 6.42 -14.78 1.65
CA ASN A 131 7.53 -15.03 0.72
C ASN A 131 7.12 -14.85 -0.76
N ALA A 132 5.85 -15.06 -1.08
CA ALA A 132 5.29 -14.74 -2.40
C ALA A 132 5.09 -13.23 -2.61
N GLY A 133 5.18 -12.41 -1.54
CA GLY A 133 5.02 -10.97 -1.56
C GLY A 133 3.65 -10.48 -1.09
N ALA A 134 2.77 -11.35 -0.59
CA ALA A 134 1.51 -10.92 0.02
C ALA A 134 1.77 -9.98 1.20
N ARG A 135 0.83 -9.08 1.44
CA ARG A 135 0.85 -8.14 2.56
C ARG A 135 -0.23 -8.43 3.60
N GLY A 136 -1.25 -9.21 3.23
CA GLY A 136 -2.29 -9.66 4.14
C GLY A 136 -2.49 -11.17 4.08
N TYR A 137 -2.86 -11.76 5.23
CA TYR A 137 -3.25 -13.16 5.32
C TYR A 137 -4.43 -13.32 6.27
N LEU A 138 -5.56 -13.77 5.78
CA LEU A 138 -6.80 -13.93 6.52
C LEU A 138 -7.44 -15.30 6.30
N LEU A 139 -8.16 -15.75 7.30
CA LEU A 139 -8.99 -16.93 7.17
C LEU A 139 -10.38 -16.57 6.62
N LYS A 140 -10.89 -17.33 5.64
CA LYS A 140 -12.23 -17.11 5.05
C LYS A 140 -13.33 -17.00 6.09
N ARG A 141 -13.26 -17.75 7.20
CA ARG A 141 -14.23 -17.70 8.31
C ARG A 141 -14.27 -16.36 9.06
N ALA A 142 -13.18 -15.57 9.00
CA ALA A 142 -13.05 -14.28 9.65
C ALA A 142 -13.21 -13.09 8.68
N ALA A 143 -13.41 -13.36 7.38
CA ALA A 143 -13.41 -12.35 6.33
C ALA A 143 -14.36 -11.19 6.60
N VAL A 144 -15.61 -11.49 6.97
CA VAL A 144 -16.64 -10.45 7.20
C VAL A 144 -16.22 -9.47 8.31
N ALA A 145 -15.58 -10.00 9.36
CA ALA A 145 -15.17 -9.17 10.51
C ALA A 145 -13.87 -8.43 10.30
N GLU A 146 -12.92 -9.03 9.59
CA GLU A 146 -11.54 -8.54 9.56
C GLU A 146 -11.11 -7.91 8.23
N LEU A 147 -11.76 -8.27 7.11
CA LEU A 147 -11.32 -7.85 5.78
C LEU A 147 -11.35 -6.33 5.58
N PRO A 148 -12.35 -5.55 6.05
CA PRO A 148 -12.32 -4.10 5.90
C PRO A 148 -11.10 -3.46 6.57
N GLN A 149 -10.75 -3.91 7.77
CA GLN A 149 -9.59 -3.42 8.49
C GLN A 149 -8.28 -3.86 7.83
N ALA A 150 -8.21 -5.12 7.39
CA ALA A 150 -7.04 -5.64 6.67
C ALA A 150 -6.74 -4.86 5.39
N ILE A 151 -7.79 -4.49 4.65
CA ILE A 151 -7.66 -3.67 3.43
C ILE A 151 -7.03 -2.33 3.74
N LEU A 152 -7.49 -1.63 4.78
CA LEU A 152 -6.94 -0.33 5.17
C LEU A 152 -5.45 -0.42 5.53
N HIS A 153 -5.07 -1.41 6.36
CA HIS A 153 -3.66 -1.62 6.74
C HIS A 153 -2.79 -1.95 5.53
N VAL A 154 -3.24 -2.89 4.69
CA VAL A 154 -2.46 -3.34 3.53
C VAL A 154 -2.30 -2.23 2.49
N LEU A 155 -3.32 -1.42 2.26
CA LEU A 155 -3.23 -0.27 1.36
C LEU A 155 -2.30 0.83 1.93
N ALA A 156 -2.26 1.01 3.24
CA ALA A 156 -1.31 1.89 3.91
C ALA A 156 0.16 1.40 3.82
N GLY A 157 0.37 0.14 3.40
CA GLY A 157 1.69 -0.47 3.25
C GLY A 157 2.07 -1.42 4.39
N ASP A 158 1.22 -1.54 5.39
CA ASP A 158 1.44 -2.42 6.54
C ASP A 158 1.17 -3.88 6.18
N ARG A 159 1.62 -4.78 7.05
CA ARG A 159 1.23 -6.19 7.00
C ARG A 159 0.01 -6.43 7.89
N TYR A 160 -0.83 -7.36 7.48
CA TYR A 160 -1.98 -7.78 8.28
C TYR A 160 -2.06 -9.30 8.38
N ILE A 161 -2.13 -9.82 9.60
CA ILE A 161 -2.34 -11.25 9.87
C ILE A 161 -3.62 -11.40 10.69
N GLY A 162 -4.59 -12.10 10.12
CA GLY A 162 -5.88 -12.36 10.75
C GLY A 162 -5.80 -13.21 12.01
N GLN A 163 -6.86 -13.18 12.78
CA GLN A 163 -6.95 -13.98 14.01
C GLN A 163 -7.06 -15.47 13.69
N GLY A 164 -6.45 -16.30 14.56
CA GLY A 164 -6.47 -17.75 14.45
C GLY A 164 -5.59 -18.33 13.34
N VAL A 165 -4.73 -17.50 12.73
CA VAL A 165 -3.63 -17.95 11.87
C VAL A 165 -2.47 -18.41 12.73
N GLY A 166 -1.93 -19.62 12.46
CA GLY A 166 -0.76 -20.12 13.13
C GLY A 166 0.49 -19.32 12.79
N GLY A 167 1.40 -19.16 13.74
CA GLY A 167 2.62 -18.38 13.55
C GLY A 167 2.43 -16.86 13.58
N ARG A 168 1.22 -16.37 13.87
CA ARG A 168 0.94 -14.93 13.93
C ARG A 168 1.82 -14.18 14.93
N GLU A 169 2.01 -14.76 16.10
CA GLU A 169 2.77 -14.10 17.18
C GLU A 169 4.25 -14.02 16.84
N GLU A 170 4.79 -15.06 16.23
CA GLU A 170 6.18 -15.10 15.75
C GLU A 170 6.42 -14.07 14.65
N TRP A 171 5.48 -13.93 13.70
CA TRP A 171 5.55 -12.93 12.66
C TRP A 171 5.38 -11.51 13.17
N ALA A 172 4.49 -11.29 14.13
CA ALA A 172 4.30 -9.97 14.75
C ALA A 172 5.54 -9.54 15.55
N ALA A 173 6.26 -10.49 16.16
CA ALA A 173 7.50 -10.20 16.87
C ALA A 173 8.67 -9.92 15.90
N ALA A 174 8.68 -10.53 14.72
CA ALA A 174 9.73 -10.35 13.71
C ALA A 174 9.61 -9.06 12.88
N ASP A 175 8.44 -8.44 12.83
CA ASP A 175 8.23 -7.16 12.10
C ASP A 175 8.93 -5.96 12.76
N GLY A 176 9.63 -6.18 13.89
CA GLY A 176 10.42 -5.17 14.61
C GLY A 176 11.85 -4.99 14.12
N ASP A 177 12.46 -5.96 13.50
CA ASP A 177 13.73 -5.96 12.75
C ASP A 177 14.06 -7.42 12.33
N GLU A 178 14.42 -7.64 11.05
CA GLU A 178 14.93 -8.92 10.54
C GLU A 178 13.96 -10.12 10.36
N ALA A 179 12.93 -9.99 9.54
CA ALA A 179 12.05 -11.10 9.14
C ALA A 179 12.71 -12.19 8.24
N THR A 180 14.04 -12.33 8.20
CA THR A 180 14.73 -13.17 7.18
C THR A 180 15.53 -14.33 7.77
N THR A 181 15.78 -14.40 9.07
CA THR A 181 16.83 -15.30 9.61
C THR A 181 16.37 -16.73 9.90
N TRP A 182 15.10 -16.98 10.22
CA TRP A 182 14.64 -18.32 10.62
C TRP A 182 14.15 -19.22 9.47
N LEU A 183 14.02 -18.68 8.24
CA LEU A 183 13.67 -19.47 7.04
C LEU A 183 14.85 -20.27 6.47
N SER A 184 16.06 -20.07 6.96
CA SER A 184 17.26 -20.82 6.54
C SER A 184 17.45 -22.15 7.29
N GLU A 185 16.61 -22.48 8.27
CA GLU A 185 16.70 -23.70 9.08
C GLU A 185 15.60 -24.74 8.80
N LEU A 186 14.76 -24.52 7.77
CA LEU A 186 13.79 -25.49 7.28
C LEU A 186 14.19 -26.04 5.92
#